data_756eee32014ff966309bd6d592853841
#
_entry.id   756eee32014ff966309bd6d592853841
#
_cell.length_a   1.000
_cell.length_b   1.000
_cell.length_c   1.000
_cell.angle_alpha   90.00
_cell.angle_beta   90.00
_cell.angle_gamma   90.00
#
_symmetry.space_group_name_H-M   'P 1'
#
loop_
_entity.id
_entity.type
_entity.pdbx_description
1 polymer ?
#
loop_
_entity_poly.entity_id
_entity_poly.type
_entity_poly.pdbx_seq_one_letter_code
_entity_poly.pdbx_strand_id
1 'polypeptide(L)'
;VDDIAKLQLSAYSPRELDILCRRCKRHVSVRTSKLNTRYGDRPLGEIARLVAADGNPPCALAAMGEGCSVEAVEPPFEQWATLSDARLGNWAGWLACDRRRASLKPAKACPGEFVVDVHSLLMVMPYDFPLSKLPRHLKCPECQSDHVLIRWEKLQAPAPTAPAVRRSAGMGRGGLRVVR
;
A
#
# COMPACT_ATOMS: atom_id res chain seq x y z
N VAL A 1 12.75 -10.77 -4.28
CA VAL A 1 12.04 -9.56 -4.72
C VAL A 1 12.09 -9.57 -6.22
N ASP A 2 10.98 -9.90 -6.87
CA ASP A 2 10.90 -9.90 -8.32
C ASP A 2 11.17 -8.48 -8.81
N ASP A 3 12.04 -8.37 -9.82
CA ASP A 3 12.48 -7.10 -10.35
C ASP A 3 11.29 -6.43 -11.07
N ILE A 4 10.62 -5.49 -10.40
CA ILE A 4 9.45 -4.76 -10.92
C ILE A 4 9.73 -4.18 -12.32
N ALA A 5 10.97 -3.84 -12.62
CA ALA A 5 11.35 -3.27 -13.91
C ALA A 5 11.12 -4.24 -15.09
N LYS A 6 11.10 -5.55 -14.84
CA LYS A 6 10.85 -6.60 -15.84
C LYS A 6 9.37 -6.95 -16.01
N LEU A 7 8.52 -6.52 -15.09
CA LEU A 7 7.09 -6.78 -15.15
C LEU A 7 6.46 -6.02 -16.32
N GLN A 8 5.61 -6.70 -17.10
CA GLN A 8 4.82 -6.06 -18.16
C GLN A 8 3.74 -5.17 -17.55
N LEU A 9 3.40 -4.07 -18.23
CA LEU A 9 2.38 -3.14 -17.72
C LEU A 9 1.01 -3.81 -17.54
N SER A 10 0.65 -4.75 -18.39
CA SER A 10 -0.61 -5.53 -18.29
C SER A 10 -0.67 -6.43 -17.06
N ALA A 11 0.48 -6.88 -16.55
CA ALA A 11 0.60 -7.67 -15.34
C ALA A 11 0.71 -6.83 -14.06
N TYR A 12 0.81 -5.50 -14.20
CA TYR A 12 0.94 -4.56 -13.09
C TYR A 12 -0.44 -4.14 -12.57
N SER A 13 -0.76 -4.54 -11.34
CA SER A 13 -2.08 -4.33 -10.73
C SER A 13 -2.37 -2.89 -10.27
N PRO A 14 -1.40 -2.11 -9.76
CA PRO A 14 -1.66 -0.75 -9.31
C PRO A 14 -2.17 0.16 -10.42
N ARG A 15 -3.11 1.07 -10.07
CA ARG A 15 -3.67 2.05 -11.02
C ARG A 15 -2.71 3.16 -11.42
N GLU A 16 -1.67 3.35 -10.66
CA GLU A 16 -0.63 4.35 -10.88
C GLU A 16 0.73 3.70 -10.76
N LEU A 17 1.66 4.16 -11.59
CA LEU A 17 3.07 3.78 -11.55
C LEU A 17 3.87 4.98 -11.08
N ASP A 18 4.63 4.78 -10.01
CA ASP A 18 5.59 5.75 -9.53
C ASP A 18 6.92 5.59 -10.25
N ILE A 19 7.43 6.68 -10.77
CA ILE A 19 8.69 6.75 -11.50
C ILE A 19 9.61 7.69 -10.77
N LEU A 20 10.74 7.18 -10.29
CA LEU A 20 11.73 7.91 -9.54
C LEU A 20 13.04 7.99 -10.31
N CYS A 21 13.57 9.18 -10.46
CA CYS A 21 14.96 9.37 -10.89
C CYS A 21 15.82 9.74 -9.68
N ARG A 22 16.64 8.80 -9.21
CA ARG A 22 17.51 9.03 -8.03
C ARG A 22 18.50 10.14 -8.25
N ARG A 23 19.01 10.32 -9.46
CA ARG A 23 20.02 11.32 -9.79
C ARG A 23 19.43 12.73 -9.88
N CYS A 24 18.28 12.89 -10.54
CA CYS A 24 17.58 14.18 -10.67
C CYS A 24 16.62 14.47 -9.52
N LYS A 25 16.41 13.53 -8.59
CA LYS A 25 15.46 13.59 -7.48
C LYS A 25 14.02 13.91 -7.92
N ARG A 26 13.67 13.56 -9.15
CA ARG A 26 12.32 13.72 -9.69
C ARG A 26 11.48 12.50 -9.38
N HIS A 27 10.27 12.73 -8.95
CA HIS A 27 9.25 11.73 -8.75
C HIS A 27 8.01 12.12 -9.55
N VAL A 28 7.48 11.17 -10.30
CA VAL A 28 6.26 11.35 -11.10
C VAL A 28 5.38 10.13 -10.92
N SER A 29 4.11 10.35 -10.58
CA SER A 29 3.09 9.31 -10.56
C SER A 29 2.23 9.40 -11.80
N VAL A 30 2.08 8.32 -12.56
CA VAL A 30 1.33 8.29 -13.83
C VAL A 30 0.34 7.15 -13.83
N ARG A 31 -0.90 7.43 -14.25
CA ARG A 31 -1.94 6.40 -14.36
C ARG A 31 -1.55 5.34 -15.39
N THR A 32 -1.66 4.07 -15.00
CA THR A 32 -1.33 2.91 -15.85
C THR A 32 -2.14 2.89 -17.15
N SER A 33 -3.41 3.32 -17.11
CA SER A 33 -4.24 3.45 -18.32
C SER A 33 -3.67 4.43 -19.34
N LYS A 34 -3.13 5.57 -18.89
CA LYS A 34 -2.47 6.55 -19.78
C LYS A 34 -1.15 6.00 -20.35
N LEU A 35 -0.41 5.25 -19.52
CA LEU A 35 0.83 4.61 -19.95
C LEU A 35 0.56 3.57 -21.04
N ASN A 36 -0.46 2.73 -20.84
CA ASN A 36 -0.83 1.73 -21.83
C ASN A 36 -1.26 2.34 -23.16
N THR A 37 -2.07 3.42 -23.12
CA THR A 37 -2.50 4.13 -24.33
C THR A 37 -1.32 4.74 -25.09
N ARG A 38 -0.32 5.28 -24.39
CA ARG A 38 0.79 6.02 -25.00
C ARG A 38 1.96 5.13 -25.43
N TYR A 39 2.29 4.14 -24.62
CA TYR A 39 3.49 3.32 -24.80
C TYR A 39 3.20 1.85 -25.10
N GLY A 40 1.93 1.42 -24.96
CA GLY A 40 1.55 0.01 -25.08
C GLY A 40 1.99 -0.84 -23.90
N ASP A 41 1.82 -2.16 -24.05
CA ASP A 41 2.19 -3.14 -23.03
C ASP A 41 3.69 -3.48 -23.14
N ARG A 42 4.47 -2.80 -22.32
CA ARG A 42 5.95 -2.92 -22.26
C ARG A 42 6.40 -3.17 -20.82
N PRO A 43 7.66 -3.63 -20.62
CA PRO A 43 8.26 -3.70 -19.29
C PRO A 43 8.26 -2.35 -18.59
N LEU A 44 7.92 -2.33 -17.29
CA LEU A 44 7.81 -1.11 -16.50
C LEU A 44 9.12 -0.29 -16.49
N GLY A 45 10.27 -0.94 -16.50
CA GLY A 45 11.56 -0.28 -16.58
C GLY A 45 11.80 0.45 -17.91
N GLU A 46 11.23 -0.05 -19.02
CA GLU A 46 11.25 0.62 -20.32
C GLU A 46 10.31 1.81 -20.32
N ILE A 47 9.08 1.64 -19.82
CA ILE A 47 8.10 2.72 -19.69
C ILE A 47 8.64 3.84 -18.82
N ALA A 48 9.29 3.53 -17.69
CA ALA A 48 9.87 4.54 -16.82
C ALA A 48 10.92 5.41 -17.56
N ARG A 49 11.75 4.79 -18.41
CA ARG A 49 12.73 5.52 -19.25
C ARG A 49 12.04 6.39 -20.30
N LEU A 50 11.01 5.89 -20.97
CA LEU A 50 10.25 6.66 -21.96
C LEU A 50 9.55 7.87 -21.33
N VAL A 51 8.90 7.69 -20.17
CA VAL A 51 8.26 8.80 -19.43
C VAL A 51 9.28 9.85 -19.00
N ALA A 52 10.47 9.43 -18.58
CA ALA A 52 11.54 10.35 -18.20
C ALA A 52 12.10 11.13 -19.39
N ALA A 53 12.15 10.52 -20.57
CA ALA A 53 12.58 11.17 -21.81
C ALA A 53 11.53 12.16 -22.33
N ASP A 54 10.24 11.81 -22.23
CA ASP A 54 9.10 12.61 -22.72
C ASP A 54 8.67 13.72 -21.73
N GLY A 55 9.22 13.73 -20.51
CA GLY A 55 8.88 14.72 -19.48
C GLY A 55 9.18 16.16 -19.92
N ASN A 56 8.42 17.13 -19.42
CA ASN A 56 8.69 18.55 -19.68
C ASN A 56 9.02 19.29 -18.36
N PRO A 57 10.29 19.68 -18.15
CA PRO A 57 11.45 19.39 -18.99
C PRO A 57 11.85 17.91 -18.93
N PRO A 58 12.41 17.35 -19.99
CA PRO A 58 12.91 15.98 -19.98
C PRO A 58 13.94 15.79 -18.86
N CYS A 59 14.12 14.57 -18.39
CA CYS A 59 15.22 14.31 -17.48
C CYS A 59 16.53 14.63 -18.21
N ALA A 60 17.27 15.62 -17.73
CA ALA A 60 18.41 16.20 -18.43
C ALA A 60 19.45 15.16 -18.91
N LEU A 61 19.55 14.05 -18.19
CA LEU A 61 20.47 12.96 -18.49
C LEU A 61 19.87 11.90 -19.43
N ALA A 62 18.54 11.80 -19.51
CA ALA A 62 17.89 10.94 -20.50
C ALA A 62 18.04 11.50 -21.91
N ALA A 63 18.01 12.83 -22.06
CA ALA A 63 18.23 13.51 -23.33
C ALA A 63 19.69 13.43 -23.83
N MET A 64 20.65 13.22 -22.93
CA MET A 64 22.07 13.14 -23.25
C MET A 64 22.59 11.71 -23.48
N GLY A 65 21.72 10.69 -23.36
CA GLY A 65 22.15 9.28 -23.48
C GLY A 65 22.95 8.76 -22.28
N GLU A 66 23.32 9.62 -21.36
CA GLU A 66 24.07 9.28 -20.16
C GLU A 66 23.07 8.81 -19.08
N GLY A 67 23.06 7.52 -18.84
CA GLY A 67 22.30 6.75 -17.85
C GLY A 67 21.66 7.51 -16.70
N CYS A 68 20.49 8.10 -16.94
CA CYS A 68 19.62 8.53 -15.86
C CYS A 68 19.18 7.29 -15.09
N SER A 69 19.41 7.24 -13.78
CA SER A 69 18.95 6.14 -12.94
C SER A 69 17.45 6.30 -12.70
N VAL A 70 16.66 5.93 -13.71
CA VAL A 70 15.20 5.97 -13.66
C VAL A 70 14.70 4.60 -13.27
N GLU A 71 13.91 4.54 -12.21
CA GLU A 71 13.36 3.32 -11.68
C GLU A 71 11.83 3.41 -11.64
N ALA A 72 11.16 2.33 -12.02
CA ALA A 72 9.77 2.10 -11.70
C ALA A 72 9.69 1.66 -10.23
N VAL A 73 8.87 2.34 -9.45
CA VAL A 73 8.69 2.05 -8.02
C VAL A 73 7.23 1.69 -7.78
N GLU A 74 6.99 0.59 -7.09
CA GLU A 74 5.64 0.26 -6.69
C GLU A 74 5.21 1.21 -5.55
N PRO A 75 4.07 1.92 -5.69
CA PRO A 75 3.54 2.71 -4.59
C PRO A 75 3.19 1.80 -3.41
N PRO A 76 3.25 2.29 -2.17
CA PRO A 76 2.81 1.53 -1.00
C PRO A 76 1.43 0.92 -1.21
N PHE A 77 1.27 -0.35 -0.81
CA PHE A 77 0.05 -1.13 -1.05
C PHE A 77 -1.23 -0.38 -0.67
N GLU A 78 -1.23 0.29 0.46
CA GLU A 78 -2.37 1.04 0.97
C GLU A 78 -2.79 2.24 0.12
N GLN A 79 -1.92 2.75 -0.75
CA GLN A 79 -2.23 3.91 -1.59
C GLN A 79 -3.11 3.56 -2.79
N TRP A 80 -2.97 2.35 -3.32
CA TRP A 80 -3.66 1.94 -4.53
C TRP A 80 -4.68 0.81 -4.34
N ALA A 81 -4.51 0.02 -3.29
CA ALA A 81 -5.31 -1.17 -3.06
C ALA A 81 -6.67 -0.88 -2.39
N THR A 82 -7.57 -1.82 -2.57
CA THR A 82 -8.91 -1.87 -1.97
C THR A 82 -9.01 -2.99 -0.92
N LEU A 83 -10.12 -3.04 -0.20
CA LEU A 83 -10.40 -4.14 0.73
C LEU A 83 -10.42 -5.51 0.02
N SER A 84 -10.93 -5.57 -1.21
CA SER A 84 -10.90 -6.81 -2.00
C SER A 84 -9.48 -7.22 -2.37
N ASP A 85 -8.61 -6.27 -2.74
CA ASP A 85 -7.21 -6.56 -3.04
C ASP A 85 -6.47 -7.09 -1.81
N ALA A 86 -6.74 -6.53 -0.63
CA ALA A 86 -6.18 -7.01 0.63
C ALA A 86 -6.58 -8.45 0.92
N ARG A 87 -7.87 -8.78 0.71
CA ARG A 87 -8.37 -10.15 0.89
C ARG A 87 -7.78 -11.13 -0.10
N LEU A 88 -7.84 -10.80 -1.39
CA LEU A 88 -7.36 -11.69 -2.47
C LEU A 88 -5.84 -11.89 -2.44
N GLY A 89 -5.11 -10.84 -2.08
CA GLY A 89 -3.65 -10.86 -1.98
C GLY A 89 -3.12 -11.43 -0.66
N ASN A 90 -4.00 -11.89 0.26
CA ASN A 90 -3.63 -12.39 1.58
C ASN A 90 -2.82 -11.38 2.41
N TRP A 91 -3.30 -10.13 2.45
CA TRP A 91 -2.70 -9.08 3.27
C TRP A 91 -3.38 -8.98 4.64
N ALA A 92 -2.59 -8.80 5.68
CA ALA A 92 -3.05 -8.45 7.02
C ALA A 92 -2.81 -6.97 7.30
N GLY A 93 -3.80 -6.32 7.89
CA GLY A 93 -3.69 -4.96 8.40
C GLY A 93 -3.42 -4.97 9.90
N TRP A 94 -2.52 -4.11 10.35
CA TRP A 94 -2.21 -3.88 11.76
C TRP A 94 -2.54 -2.44 12.11
N LEU A 95 -3.58 -2.26 12.93
CA LEU A 95 -4.02 -0.96 13.39
C LEU A 95 -3.21 -0.58 14.64
N ALA A 96 -2.48 0.51 14.56
CA ALA A 96 -1.77 1.12 15.70
C ALA A 96 -2.45 2.41 16.12
N CYS A 97 -2.64 2.63 17.41
CA CYS A 97 -3.18 3.87 17.95
C CYS A 97 -2.08 4.93 18.08
N ASP A 98 -2.20 6.05 17.36
CA ASP A 98 -1.23 7.17 17.38
C ASP A 98 -1.65 8.30 18.34
N ARG A 99 -2.37 8.00 19.40
CA ARG A 99 -2.83 9.00 20.38
C ARG A 99 -1.67 9.80 21.02
N ARG A 100 -0.45 9.27 21.01
CA ARG A 100 0.72 9.97 21.56
C ARG A 100 1.03 11.28 20.85
N ARG A 101 0.75 11.39 19.55
CA ARG A 101 1.03 12.59 18.76
C ARG A 101 -0.02 13.68 18.91
N ALA A 102 -1.24 13.32 19.31
CA ALA A 102 -2.37 14.25 19.36
C ALA A 102 -2.55 14.98 20.69
N SER A 103 -1.85 14.60 21.77
CA SER A 103 -2.05 15.15 23.09
C SER A 103 -0.80 15.86 23.62
N LEU A 104 -0.94 17.16 23.94
CA LEU A 104 0.07 17.95 24.66
C LEU A 104 0.26 17.52 26.14
N LYS A 105 -0.60 16.64 26.65
CA LYS A 105 -0.47 16.06 27.98
C LYS A 105 0.06 14.63 27.88
N PRO A 106 0.90 14.16 28.79
CA PRO A 106 1.35 12.78 28.81
C PRO A 106 0.18 11.85 29.22
N ALA A 107 -0.79 11.71 28.31
CA ALA A 107 -1.82 10.72 28.45
C ALA A 107 -1.16 9.34 28.40
N LYS A 108 -1.62 8.40 29.23
CA LYS A 108 -1.21 7.00 29.17
C LYS A 108 -1.22 6.55 27.72
N ALA A 109 -0.04 6.17 27.23
CA ALA A 109 0.09 5.64 25.90
C ALA A 109 -0.88 4.48 25.73
N CYS A 110 -1.68 4.53 24.68
CA CYS A 110 -2.47 3.36 24.31
C CYS A 110 -1.50 2.32 23.72
N PRO A 111 -1.33 1.15 24.33
CA PRO A 111 -0.39 0.14 23.85
C PRO A 111 -0.93 -0.67 22.69
N GLY A 112 -2.16 -0.34 22.21
CA GLY A 112 -2.92 -1.23 21.33
C GLY A 112 -2.38 -1.27 19.91
N GLU A 113 -1.91 -2.45 19.53
CA GLU A 113 -1.77 -2.88 18.16
C GLU A 113 -2.80 -3.99 17.91
N PHE A 114 -3.65 -3.82 16.90
CA PHE A 114 -4.80 -4.69 16.65
C PHE A 114 -4.78 -5.19 15.22
N VAL A 115 -5.15 -6.45 15.03
CA VAL A 115 -5.34 -7.00 13.68
C VAL A 115 -6.63 -6.45 13.09
N VAL A 116 -6.55 -5.93 11.87
CA VAL A 116 -7.71 -5.51 11.09
C VAL A 116 -8.32 -6.73 10.43
N ASP A 117 -9.52 -7.10 10.85
CA ASP A 117 -10.26 -8.19 10.23
C ASP A 117 -10.91 -7.71 8.92
N VAL A 118 -10.20 -7.94 7.82
CA VAL A 118 -10.64 -7.58 6.46
C VAL A 118 -11.97 -8.24 6.11
N HIS A 119 -12.21 -9.47 6.57
CA HIS A 119 -13.47 -10.16 6.30
C HIS A 119 -14.68 -9.44 6.94
N SER A 120 -14.58 -9.09 8.21
CA SER A 120 -15.61 -8.31 8.89
C SER A 120 -15.84 -6.95 8.25
N LEU A 121 -14.78 -6.29 7.79
CA LEU A 121 -14.90 -5.01 7.07
C LEU A 121 -15.66 -5.15 5.75
N LEU A 122 -15.43 -6.21 4.99
CA LEU A 122 -16.15 -6.49 3.75
C LEU A 122 -17.65 -6.78 3.93
N MET A 123 -18.09 -7.11 5.14
CA MET A 123 -19.52 -7.27 5.45
C MET A 123 -20.25 -5.93 5.62
N VAL A 124 -19.51 -4.83 5.87
CA VAL A 124 -20.09 -3.51 6.20
C VAL A 124 -19.62 -2.38 5.27
N MET A 125 -18.59 -2.63 4.47
CA MET A 125 -18.01 -1.67 3.53
C MET A 125 -18.02 -2.23 2.12
N PRO A 126 -18.03 -1.36 1.08
CA PRO A 126 -17.90 -1.78 -0.32
C PRO A 126 -16.61 -2.55 -0.58
N TYR A 127 -16.66 -3.52 -1.50
CA TYR A 127 -15.48 -4.32 -1.88
C TYR A 127 -14.33 -3.48 -2.47
N ASP A 128 -14.68 -2.42 -3.17
CA ASP A 128 -13.75 -1.47 -3.81
C ASP A 128 -13.35 -0.31 -2.89
N PHE A 129 -13.63 -0.42 -1.58
CA PHE A 129 -13.28 0.63 -0.62
C PHE A 129 -11.77 0.80 -0.53
N PRO A 130 -11.22 2.02 -0.77
CA PRO A 130 -9.78 2.25 -0.80
C PRO A 130 -9.14 2.10 0.58
N LEU A 131 -8.06 1.34 0.69
CA LEU A 131 -7.34 1.14 1.97
C LEU A 131 -6.80 2.45 2.55
N SER A 132 -6.40 3.40 1.70
CA SER A 132 -5.92 4.74 2.10
C SER A 132 -6.95 5.56 2.90
N LYS A 133 -8.23 5.28 2.73
CA LYS A 133 -9.31 5.95 3.47
C LYS A 133 -9.70 5.21 4.75
N LEU A 134 -9.31 3.95 4.89
CA LEU A 134 -9.74 3.09 6.01
C LEU A 134 -9.40 3.66 7.40
N PRO A 135 -8.23 4.28 7.65
CA PRO A 135 -7.92 4.85 8.97
C PRO A 135 -8.95 5.88 9.46
N ARG A 136 -9.61 6.61 8.55
CA ARG A 136 -10.63 7.61 8.90
C ARG A 136 -11.96 7.01 9.34
N HIS A 137 -12.17 5.73 9.07
CA HIS A 137 -13.41 5.01 9.38
C HIS A 137 -13.25 4.03 10.55
N LEU A 138 -12.06 3.96 11.13
CA LEU A 138 -11.78 3.08 12.26
C LEU A 138 -11.44 3.88 13.50
N LYS A 139 -11.76 3.31 14.65
CA LYS A 139 -11.36 3.85 15.95
C LYS A 139 -10.56 2.79 16.71
N CYS A 140 -9.65 3.27 17.53
CA CYS A 140 -8.93 2.39 18.45
C CYS A 140 -9.93 1.64 19.36
N PRO A 141 -9.91 0.30 19.42
CA PRO A 141 -10.85 -0.46 20.24
C PRO A 141 -10.74 -0.15 21.74
N GLU A 142 -9.54 0.21 22.22
CA GLU A 142 -9.32 0.48 23.65
C GLU A 142 -9.69 1.90 24.06
N CYS A 143 -9.20 2.92 23.35
CA CYS A 143 -9.35 4.30 23.77
C CYS A 143 -10.33 5.12 22.92
N GLN A 144 -10.93 4.51 21.90
CA GLN A 144 -11.90 5.11 20.97
C GLN A 144 -11.35 6.33 20.19
N SER A 145 -10.01 6.51 20.16
CA SER A 145 -9.37 7.55 19.38
C SER A 145 -9.53 7.26 17.88
N ASP A 146 -9.75 8.31 17.10
CA ASP A 146 -9.75 8.31 15.63
C ASP A 146 -8.34 8.48 15.03
N HIS A 147 -7.34 8.76 15.88
CA HIS A 147 -5.95 8.82 15.46
C HIS A 147 -5.36 7.40 15.38
N VAL A 148 -5.61 6.73 14.29
CA VAL A 148 -5.11 5.38 14.03
C VAL A 148 -4.31 5.34 12.73
N LEU A 149 -3.28 4.51 12.72
CA LEU A 149 -2.49 4.17 11.54
C LEU A 149 -2.69 2.69 11.23
N ILE A 150 -2.68 2.33 9.97
CA ILE A 150 -2.78 0.94 9.54
C ILE A 150 -1.53 0.61 8.72
N ARG A 151 -0.82 -0.42 9.14
CA ARG A 151 0.29 -1.01 8.39
C ARG A 151 -0.20 -2.29 7.74
N TRP A 152 0.11 -2.49 6.49
CA TRP A 152 -0.26 -3.67 5.73
C TRP A 152 0.95 -4.57 5.50
N GLU A 153 0.79 -5.86 5.76
CA GLU A 153 1.82 -6.87 5.56
C GLU A 153 1.25 -8.04 4.77
N LYS A 154 1.98 -8.48 3.76
CA LYS A 154 1.60 -9.66 3.01
C LYS A 154 1.90 -10.90 3.86
N LEU A 155 0.86 -11.65 4.18
CA LEU A 155 1.03 -12.92 4.87
C LEU A 155 1.67 -13.92 3.92
N GLN A 156 2.78 -14.48 4.33
CA GLN A 156 3.35 -15.62 3.59
C GLN A 156 2.36 -16.78 3.70
N ALA A 157 2.07 -17.44 2.57
CA ALA A 157 1.32 -18.68 2.62
C ALA A 157 2.03 -19.62 3.60
N PRO A 158 1.33 -20.26 4.54
CA PRO A 158 1.96 -21.21 5.45
C PRO A 158 2.66 -22.26 4.59
N ALA A 159 3.95 -22.46 4.85
CA ALA A 159 4.70 -23.54 4.22
C ALA A 159 3.88 -24.83 4.37
N PRO A 160 3.66 -25.61 3.32
CA PRO A 160 2.93 -26.85 3.44
C PRO A 160 3.75 -27.78 4.36
N THR A 161 3.19 -28.08 5.52
CA THR A 161 3.68 -29.00 6.56
C THR A 161 4.20 -28.35 7.86
N ALA A 162 3.25 -28.08 8.76
CA ALA A 162 3.42 -28.45 10.18
C ALA A 162 2.01 -28.51 10.81
N PRO A 163 1.66 -29.51 11.63
CA PRO A 163 0.36 -29.58 12.26
C PRO A 163 0.19 -28.39 13.20
N ALA A 164 -0.91 -27.68 13.05
CA ALA A 164 -1.25 -26.49 13.82
C ALA A 164 -1.25 -26.79 15.31
N VAL A 165 -0.25 -26.34 16.04
CA VAL A 165 -0.32 -26.21 17.48
C VAL A 165 -1.31 -25.10 17.76
N ARG A 166 -2.52 -25.43 18.16
CA ARG A 166 -3.54 -24.51 18.67
C ARG A 166 -2.97 -23.82 19.90
N ARG A 167 -2.40 -22.63 19.72
CA ARG A 167 -2.26 -21.68 20.85
C ARG A 167 -3.60 -20.99 21.01
N SER A 168 -4.32 -21.39 22.05
CA SER A 168 -5.49 -20.66 22.53
C SER A 168 -5.01 -19.31 23.08
N ALA A 169 -4.90 -18.31 22.22
CA ALA A 169 -4.78 -16.92 22.65
C ALA A 169 -6.17 -16.51 23.12
N GLY A 170 -6.29 -16.15 24.41
CA GLY A 170 -7.52 -15.66 24.99
C GLY A 170 -8.05 -14.47 24.19
N MET A 171 -9.19 -14.67 23.55
CA MET A 171 -9.93 -13.64 22.83
C MET A 171 -10.51 -12.66 23.82
N GLY A 172 -9.81 -11.56 24.08
CA GLY A 172 -10.42 -10.36 24.66
C GLY A 172 -11.50 -9.84 23.69
N ARG A 173 -12.73 -9.72 24.18
CA ARG A 173 -13.92 -9.23 23.46
C ARG A 173 -13.80 -7.72 23.19
N GLY A 174 -12.96 -7.30 22.26
CA GLY A 174 -12.91 -5.93 21.78
C GLY A 174 -13.23 -5.89 20.28
N GLY A 175 -14.50 -5.82 19.93
CA GLY A 175 -14.90 -5.70 18.53
C GLY A 175 -14.52 -4.33 17.94
N LEU A 176 -13.97 -4.31 16.75
CA LEU A 176 -13.78 -3.09 15.95
C LEU A 176 -15.14 -2.45 15.65
N ARG A 177 -15.29 -1.15 15.98
CA ARG A 177 -16.49 -0.37 15.61
C ARG A 177 -16.21 0.47 14.38
N VAL A 178 -17.01 0.30 13.34
CA VAL A 178 -17.03 1.15 12.16
C VAL A 178 -17.90 2.37 12.45
N VAL A 179 -17.40 3.57 12.16
CA VAL A 179 -18.13 4.83 12.26
C VAL A 179 -18.75 5.14 10.91
N ARG A 180 -20.05 5.33 10.85
CA ARG A 180 -20.79 5.78 9.65
C ARG A 180 -20.73 7.30 9.51
#